data_a3eb06b9d40c9e1ded966ccf8750afa2
#
_entry.id   a3eb06b9d40c9e1ded966ccf8750afa2
#
_cell.length_a   1.000
_cell.length_b   1.000
_cell.length_c   1.000
_cell.angle_alpha   90.00
_cell.angle_beta   90.00
_cell.angle_gamma   90.00
#
_symmetry.space_group_name_H-M   'P 1'
#
loop_
_entity.id
_entity.type
_entity.pdbx_description
1 polymer ?
#
loop_
_entity_poly.entity_id
_entity_poly.type
_entity_poly.pdbx_seq_one_letter_code
_entity_poly.pdbx_strand_id
1 'polypeptide(L)'
;MTISALDAAELFRGEPHRLLDVGVGEVAYRRIGEGPDVLFVHGWPVHSATFRTLLPYLTDHVTCHLIDLPGAGSSRFTAGTPLSIENHIHSVRRVLDLLELDDVAVVGHDSGGMISRHALAGDHRVRAYGLIDTEQSTGVGWKFKSFVIGGRMPGFGAILGWLVGRPRLRRNGL
;
A
#
# COMPACT_ATOMS: atom_id res chain seq x y z
N MET A 1 20.51 -7.96 -8.96
CA MET A 1 21.51 -7.03 -8.34
C MET A 1 20.95 -6.56 -7.02
N THR A 2 21.52 -7.01 -5.90
CA THR A 2 21.08 -6.66 -4.54
C THR A 2 21.24 -5.17 -4.30
N ILE A 3 20.17 -4.50 -3.89
CA ILE A 3 20.26 -3.10 -3.46
C ILE A 3 20.60 -3.03 -1.98
N SER A 4 21.33 -1.98 -1.57
CA SER A 4 21.56 -1.70 -0.17
C SER A 4 20.32 -1.09 0.51
N ALA A 5 20.30 -1.10 1.84
CA ALA A 5 19.23 -0.42 2.60
C ALA A 5 19.21 1.10 2.34
N LEU A 6 20.35 1.70 2.00
CA LEU A 6 20.45 3.12 1.64
C LEU A 6 19.83 3.36 0.27
N ASP A 7 20.13 2.52 -0.74
CA ASP A 7 19.55 2.63 -2.08
C ASP A 7 18.04 2.42 -2.03
N ALA A 8 17.56 1.47 -1.20
CA ALA A 8 16.13 1.27 -0.97
C ALA A 8 15.45 2.50 -0.37
N ALA A 9 16.13 3.24 0.52
CA ALA A 9 15.61 4.49 1.07
C ALA A 9 15.58 5.62 0.03
N GLU A 10 16.62 5.72 -0.81
CA GLU A 10 16.71 6.72 -1.89
C GLU A 10 15.64 6.49 -2.97
N LEU A 11 15.30 5.24 -3.28
CA LEU A 11 14.24 4.90 -4.23
C LEU A 11 12.91 5.62 -3.90
N PHE A 12 12.61 5.79 -2.61
CA PHE A 12 11.36 6.43 -2.17
C PHE A 12 11.47 7.93 -1.92
N ARG A 13 12.67 8.49 -1.90
CA ARG A 13 12.91 9.94 -1.89
C ARG A 13 12.87 10.54 -3.29
N GLY A 14 13.22 9.72 -4.30
CA GLY A 14 13.20 10.10 -5.70
C GLY A 14 11.79 10.08 -6.30
N GLU A 15 11.69 10.64 -7.52
CA GLU A 15 10.47 10.57 -8.31
C GLU A 15 10.07 9.11 -8.61
N PRO A 16 8.77 8.80 -8.76
CA PRO A 16 8.34 7.49 -9.20
C PRO A 16 8.82 7.22 -10.64
N HIS A 17 9.04 5.97 -10.98
CA HIS A 17 9.46 5.59 -12.34
C HIS A 17 8.36 5.89 -13.38
N ARG A 18 7.10 5.78 -12.98
CA ARG A 18 5.94 6.12 -13.80
C ARG A 18 4.80 6.62 -12.92
N LEU A 19 3.92 7.39 -13.52
CA LEU A 19 2.58 7.69 -13.02
C LEU A 19 1.59 6.96 -13.92
N LEU A 20 0.76 6.12 -13.35
CA LEU A 20 -0.20 5.27 -14.05
C LEU A 20 -1.60 5.88 -13.90
N ASP A 21 -2.21 6.29 -15.01
CA ASP A 21 -3.59 6.80 -15.01
C ASP A 21 -4.57 5.64 -14.78
N VAL A 22 -5.18 5.65 -13.61
CA VAL A 22 -6.17 4.64 -13.21
C VAL A 22 -7.62 5.14 -13.37
N GLY A 23 -7.80 6.29 -14.05
CA GLY A 23 -9.09 6.91 -14.34
C GLY A 23 -9.60 7.83 -13.23
N VAL A 24 -9.21 7.62 -11.99
CA VAL A 24 -9.59 8.45 -10.83
C VAL A 24 -8.42 9.25 -10.25
N GLY A 25 -7.27 9.21 -10.91
CA GLY A 25 -6.02 9.84 -10.54
C GLY A 25 -4.85 9.07 -11.10
N GLU A 26 -3.63 9.47 -10.75
CA GLU A 26 -2.40 8.83 -11.21
C GLU A 26 -1.70 8.12 -10.04
N VAL A 27 -1.55 6.82 -10.16
CA VAL A 27 -0.85 5.96 -9.19
C VAL A 27 0.65 6.01 -9.43
N ALA A 28 1.42 6.37 -8.42
CA ALA A 28 2.87 6.33 -8.47
C ALA A 28 3.36 4.88 -8.46
N TYR A 29 4.26 4.58 -9.38
CA TYR A 29 4.78 3.24 -9.60
C TYR A 29 6.30 3.23 -9.59
N ARG A 30 6.86 2.24 -8.90
CA ARG A 30 8.29 1.94 -8.89
C ARG A 30 8.51 0.46 -9.18
N ARG A 31 9.57 0.15 -9.94
CA ARG A 31 9.98 -1.21 -10.27
C ARG A 31 11.43 -1.41 -9.88
N ILE A 32 11.74 -2.49 -9.18
CA ILE A 32 13.12 -2.82 -8.81
C ILE A 32 13.28 -4.33 -8.66
N GLY A 33 14.49 -4.82 -8.95
CA GLY A 33 14.82 -6.25 -8.88
C GLY A 33 14.60 -6.98 -10.20
N GLU A 34 14.95 -8.24 -10.22
CA GLU A 34 14.88 -9.15 -11.37
C GLU A 34 14.36 -10.51 -10.93
N GLY A 35 13.50 -11.12 -11.75
CA GLY A 35 12.89 -12.42 -11.49
C GLY A 35 11.38 -12.38 -11.62
N PRO A 36 10.66 -13.36 -11.06
CA PRO A 36 9.19 -13.41 -11.09
C PRO A 36 8.55 -12.17 -10.49
N ASP A 37 7.46 -11.72 -11.11
CA ASP A 37 6.79 -10.48 -10.74
C ASP A 37 6.04 -10.59 -9.40
N VAL A 38 6.20 -9.57 -8.55
CA VAL A 38 5.49 -9.42 -7.27
C VAL A 38 4.95 -8.00 -7.14
N LEU A 39 3.63 -7.85 -7.07
CA LEU A 39 2.96 -6.59 -6.83
C LEU A 39 2.78 -6.35 -5.34
N PHE A 40 3.26 -5.20 -4.85
CA PHE A 40 3.17 -4.78 -3.45
C PHE A 40 2.10 -3.71 -3.27
N VAL A 41 1.10 -3.99 -2.43
CA VAL A 41 -0.02 -3.09 -2.13
C VAL A 41 0.00 -2.73 -0.65
N HIS A 42 0.27 -1.46 -0.35
CA HIS A 42 0.34 -0.94 1.02
C HIS A 42 -1.03 -0.68 1.61
N GLY A 43 -1.09 -0.49 2.94
CA GLY A 43 -2.28 -0.09 3.68
C GLY A 43 -2.31 1.38 4.06
N TRP A 44 -3.33 1.76 4.79
CA TRP A 44 -3.52 3.11 5.31
C TRP A 44 -2.94 3.23 6.74
N PRO A 45 -2.34 4.34 7.15
CA PRO A 45 -2.08 5.60 6.42
C PRO A 45 -0.65 5.68 5.85
N VAL A 46 -0.09 4.59 5.40
CA VAL A 46 1.27 4.51 4.87
C VAL A 46 1.28 4.55 3.34
N HIS A 47 2.45 4.39 2.73
CA HIS A 47 2.66 4.26 1.29
C HIS A 47 3.67 3.16 1.01
N SER A 48 4.02 2.91 -0.24
CA SER A 48 4.87 1.78 -0.65
C SER A 48 6.25 1.73 0.02
N ALA A 49 6.77 2.84 0.56
CA ALA A 49 8.00 2.84 1.36
C ALA A 49 7.91 1.98 2.64
N THR A 50 6.72 1.52 3.04
CA THR A 50 6.58 0.54 4.13
C THR A 50 7.36 -0.74 3.84
N PHE A 51 7.53 -1.10 2.55
CA PHE A 51 8.26 -2.27 2.11
C PHE A 51 9.77 -2.08 1.95
N ARG A 52 10.30 -0.85 2.13
CA ARG A 52 11.70 -0.52 1.83
C ARG A 52 12.73 -1.42 2.50
N THR A 53 12.43 -1.89 3.72
CA THR A 53 13.34 -2.74 4.49
C THR A 53 13.36 -4.19 4.01
N LEU A 54 12.39 -4.60 3.21
CA LEU A 54 12.32 -5.93 2.59
C LEU A 54 13.10 -5.99 1.27
N LEU A 55 13.19 -4.86 0.55
CA LEU A 55 13.76 -4.81 -0.80
C LEU A 55 15.19 -5.39 -0.89
N PRO A 56 16.12 -5.10 0.05
CA PRO A 56 17.46 -5.68 -0.01
C PRO A 56 17.49 -7.22 0.00
N TYR A 57 16.45 -7.85 0.52
CA TYR A 57 16.34 -9.31 0.60
C TYR A 57 15.57 -9.93 -0.57
N LEU A 58 14.89 -9.11 -1.37
CA LEU A 58 13.98 -9.57 -2.42
C LEU A 58 14.50 -9.33 -3.83
N THR A 59 15.22 -8.23 -4.06
CA THR A 59 15.54 -7.73 -5.40
C THR A 59 16.45 -8.64 -6.24
N ASP A 60 17.17 -9.60 -5.62
CA ASP A 60 17.92 -10.62 -6.35
C ASP A 60 17.07 -11.83 -6.76
N HIS A 61 15.82 -11.90 -6.29
CA HIS A 61 14.98 -13.09 -6.45
C HIS A 61 13.67 -12.80 -7.18
N VAL A 62 13.17 -11.56 -7.10
CA VAL A 62 11.90 -11.16 -7.69
C VAL A 62 11.95 -9.74 -8.25
N THR A 63 11.10 -9.47 -9.22
CA THR A 63 10.79 -8.12 -9.66
C THR A 63 9.71 -7.53 -8.76
N CYS A 64 10.07 -6.52 -7.96
CA CYS A 64 9.14 -5.82 -7.08
C CYS A 64 8.45 -4.68 -7.82
N HIS A 65 7.13 -4.75 -7.96
CA HIS A 65 6.25 -3.70 -8.46
C HIS A 65 5.60 -3.00 -7.26
N LEU A 66 6.01 -1.78 -6.98
CA LEU A 66 5.59 -1.01 -5.80
C LEU A 66 4.68 0.12 -6.25
N ILE A 67 3.48 0.19 -5.70
CA ILE A 67 2.50 1.24 -6.02
C ILE A 67 2.15 2.06 -4.78
N ASP A 68 1.94 3.35 -4.96
CA ASP A 68 1.27 4.18 -3.97
C ASP A 68 -0.21 4.32 -4.37
N LEU A 69 -1.13 3.86 -3.54
CA LEU A 69 -2.56 3.98 -3.79
C LEU A 69 -3.00 5.46 -3.89
N PRO A 70 -4.11 5.80 -4.58
CA PRO A 70 -4.62 7.17 -4.62
C PRO A 70 -4.73 7.80 -3.24
N GLY A 71 -4.23 9.02 -3.07
CA GLY A 71 -4.19 9.72 -1.78
C GLY A 71 -2.97 9.40 -0.91
N ALA A 72 -2.03 8.58 -1.37
CA ALA A 72 -0.82 8.20 -0.63
C ALA A 72 0.47 8.49 -1.41
N GLY A 73 1.56 8.67 -0.69
CA GLY A 73 2.93 8.77 -1.22
C GLY A 73 3.09 9.79 -2.33
N SER A 74 3.62 9.34 -3.47
CA SER A 74 3.87 10.16 -4.67
C SER A 74 2.74 10.10 -5.70
N SER A 75 1.62 9.43 -5.40
CA SER A 75 0.45 9.39 -6.28
C SER A 75 -0.21 10.74 -6.39
N ARG A 76 -0.69 11.08 -7.59
CA ARG A 76 -1.37 12.35 -7.88
C ARG A 76 -2.88 12.18 -7.85
N PHE A 77 -3.54 13.07 -7.14
CA PHE A 77 -4.99 13.09 -7.00
C PHE A 77 -5.50 14.51 -6.84
N THR A 78 -6.79 14.71 -7.06
CA THR A 78 -7.47 16.00 -6.90
C THR A 78 -8.46 15.94 -5.75
N ALA A 79 -9.03 17.09 -5.38
CA ALA A 79 -10.10 17.12 -4.38
C ALA A 79 -11.35 16.30 -4.80
N GLY A 80 -11.51 16.03 -6.10
CA GLY A 80 -12.59 15.20 -6.63
C GLY A 80 -12.24 13.71 -6.73
N THR A 81 -11.01 13.31 -6.45
CA THR A 81 -10.62 11.91 -6.48
C THR A 81 -11.25 11.14 -5.31
N PRO A 82 -12.12 10.17 -5.57
CA PRO A 82 -12.73 9.42 -4.47
C PRO A 82 -11.68 8.48 -3.85
N LEU A 83 -11.51 8.58 -2.54
CA LEU A 83 -10.58 7.73 -1.76
C LEU A 83 -11.33 6.58 -1.04
N SER A 84 -12.39 6.07 -1.65
CA SER A 84 -13.13 4.93 -1.12
C SER A 84 -12.39 3.61 -1.37
N ILE A 85 -12.74 2.58 -0.61
CA ILE A 85 -12.20 1.22 -0.79
C ILE A 85 -12.47 0.72 -2.20
N GLU A 86 -13.66 0.99 -2.76
CA GLU A 86 -14.06 0.59 -4.11
C GLU A 86 -13.14 1.19 -5.17
N ASN A 87 -12.75 2.45 -5.00
CA ASN A 87 -11.82 3.10 -5.93
C ASN A 87 -10.39 2.59 -5.78
N HIS A 88 -9.94 2.24 -4.58
CA HIS A 88 -8.65 1.55 -4.40
C HIS A 88 -8.67 0.15 -5.04
N ILE A 89 -9.76 -0.60 -4.91
CA ILE A 89 -9.96 -1.89 -5.58
C ILE A 89 -9.88 -1.71 -7.10
N HIS A 90 -10.59 -0.72 -7.65
CA HIS A 90 -10.53 -0.38 -9.08
C HIS A 90 -9.10 -0.01 -9.50
N SER A 91 -8.41 0.83 -8.73
CA SER A 91 -7.04 1.25 -9.03
C SER A 91 -6.07 0.08 -9.10
N VAL A 92 -6.16 -0.88 -8.18
CA VAL A 92 -5.30 -2.08 -8.19
C VAL A 92 -5.54 -2.94 -9.45
N ARG A 93 -6.80 -3.13 -9.87
CA ARG A 93 -7.14 -3.82 -11.14
C ARG A 93 -6.51 -3.11 -12.33
N ARG A 94 -6.71 -1.79 -12.41
CA ARG A 94 -6.17 -0.97 -13.50
C ARG A 94 -4.65 -0.99 -13.54
N VAL A 95 -3.98 -1.02 -12.39
CA VAL A 95 -2.51 -1.16 -12.34
C VAL A 95 -2.06 -2.48 -12.96
N LEU A 96 -2.72 -3.59 -12.63
CA LEU A 96 -2.39 -4.89 -13.19
C LEU A 96 -2.53 -4.89 -14.73
N ASP A 97 -3.61 -4.27 -15.24
CA ASP A 97 -3.86 -4.12 -16.68
C ASP A 97 -2.81 -3.23 -17.35
N LEU A 98 -2.50 -2.05 -16.77
CA LEU A 98 -1.56 -1.07 -17.32
C LEU A 98 -0.10 -1.52 -17.32
N LEU A 99 0.25 -2.43 -16.41
CA LEU A 99 1.57 -3.04 -16.34
C LEU A 99 1.66 -4.35 -17.12
N GLU A 100 0.53 -4.83 -17.67
CA GLU A 100 0.45 -6.09 -18.43
C GLU A 100 1.03 -7.27 -17.64
N LEU A 101 0.81 -7.26 -16.31
CA LEU A 101 1.33 -8.32 -15.44
C LEU A 101 0.49 -9.58 -15.61
N ASP A 102 1.18 -10.66 -15.96
CA ASP A 102 0.65 -12.01 -16.03
C ASP A 102 1.54 -12.93 -15.16
N ASP A 103 0.95 -13.91 -14.48
CA ASP A 103 1.66 -14.76 -13.50
C ASP A 103 2.34 -13.97 -12.36
N VAL A 104 1.59 -13.07 -11.70
CA VAL A 104 2.08 -12.21 -10.62
C VAL A 104 1.74 -12.76 -9.23
N ALA A 105 2.66 -12.69 -8.27
CA ALA A 105 2.31 -12.79 -6.85
C ALA A 105 1.91 -11.40 -6.32
N VAL A 106 0.97 -11.36 -5.38
CA VAL A 106 0.51 -10.10 -4.77
C VAL A 106 0.80 -10.09 -3.29
N VAL A 107 1.52 -9.10 -2.80
CA VAL A 107 1.78 -8.89 -1.37
C VAL A 107 1.01 -7.68 -0.89
N GLY A 108 0.05 -7.91 -0.02
CA GLY A 108 -0.76 -6.87 0.59
C GLY A 108 -0.49 -6.71 2.09
N HIS A 109 -0.28 -5.49 2.55
CA HIS A 109 -0.08 -5.16 3.96
C HIS A 109 -1.25 -4.31 4.48
N ASP A 110 -1.75 -4.63 5.68
CA ASP A 110 -2.88 -3.93 6.33
C ASP A 110 -4.11 -3.90 5.39
N SER A 111 -4.78 -2.76 5.20
CA SER A 111 -5.90 -2.60 4.27
C SER A 111 -5.52 -2.91 2.81
N GLY A 112 -4.25 -2.83 2.43
CA GLY A 112 -3.77 -3.27 1.11
C GLY A 112 -3.97 -4.77 0.87
N GLY A 113 -3.92 -5.59 1.92
CA GLY A 113 -4.25 -7.01 1.83
C GLY A 113 -5.73 -7.25 1.53
N MET A 114 -6.62 -6.52 2.17
CA MET A 114 -8.06 -6.55 1.88
C MET A 114 -8.34 -6.04 0.46
N ILE A 115 -7.81 -4.86 0.12
CA ILE A 115 -8.01 -4.22 -1.19
C ILE A 115 -7.57 -5.16 -2.32
N SER A 116 -6.35 -5.74 -2.23
CA SER A 116 -5.83 -6.61 -3.26
C SER A 116 -6.63 -7.90 -3.41
N ARG A 117 -7.08 -8.51 -2.32
CA ARG A 117 -7.96 -9.69 -2.39
C ARG A 117 -9.29 -9.37 -3.08
N HIS A 118 -9.94 -8.26 -2.73
CA HIS A 118 -11.19 -7.86 -3.37
C HIS A 118 -10.99 -7.42 -4.83
N ALA A 119 -9.83 -6.85 -5.15
CA ALA A 119 -9.51 -6.46 -6.51
C ALA A 119 -9.29 -7.65 -7.42
N LEU A 120 -8.56 -8.66 -6.96
CA LEU A 120 -7.95 -9.68 -7.81
C LEU A 120 -8.37 -11.11 -7.48
N ALA A 121 -9.35 -11.31 -6.57
CA ALA A 121 -9.86 -12.65 -6.27
C ALA A 121 -10.41 -13.33 -7.52
N GLY A 122 -9.88 -14.50 -7.86
CA GLY A 122 -10.26 -15.25 -9.06
C GLY A 122 -9.62 -14.73 -10.36
N ASP A 123 -8.78 -13.71 -10.32
CA ASP A 123 -8.02 -13.27 -11.49
C ASP A 123 -6.93 -14.32 -11.79
N HIS A 124 -6.99 -14.89 -13.00
CA HIS A 124 -6.09 -15.97 -13.44
C HIS A 124 -4.62 -15.56 -13.52
N ARG A 125 -4.35 -14.24 -13.58
CA ARG A 125 -3.00 -13.68 -13.60
C ARG A 125 -2.32 -13.73 -12.22
N VAL A 126 -3.08 -13.97 -11.15
CA VAL A 126 -2.54 -13.99 -9.79
C VAL A 126 -2.26 -15.42 -9.36
N ARG A 127 -0.96 -15.78 -9.27
CA ARG A 127 -0.53 -17.12 -8.85
C ARG A 127 -0.50 -17.33 -7.33
N ALA A 128 -0.30 -16.26 -6.53
CA ALA A 128 -0.18 -16.37 -5.08
C ALA A 128 -0.46 -15.04 -4.36
N TYR A 129 -0.85 -15.12 -3.08
CA TYR A 129 -0.98 -13.97 -2.18
C TYR A 129 -0.07 -14.12 -0.97
N GLY A 130 0.66 -13.04 -0.64
CA GLY A 130 1.30 -12.81 0.65
C GLY A 130 0.49 -11.77 1.42
N LEU A 131 -0.09 -12.14 2.55
CA LEU A 131 -0.94 -11.26 3.35
C LEU A 131 -0.24 -10.96 4.67
N ILE A 132 0.05 -9.68 4.91
CA ILE A 132 0.79 -9.22 6.08
C ILE A 132 -0.13 -8.31 6.89
N ASP A 133 -0.37 -8.69 8.15
CA ASP A 133 -1.13 -7.90 9.14
C ASP A 133 -2.43 -7.31 8.59
N THR A 134 -3.18 -8.12 7.83
CA THR A 134 -4.42 -7.72 7.17
C THR A 134 -5.65 -8.26 7.89
N GLU A 135 -6.82 -7.72 7.54
CA GLU A 135 -8.09 -8.14 8.09
C GLU A 135 -8.36 -9.64 7.85
N GLN A 136 -8.82 -10.31 8.89
CA GLN A 136 -9.25 -11.70 8.83
C GLN A 136 -10.77 -11.81 8.63
N SER A 137 -11.22 -12.96 8.12
CA SER A 137 -12.65 -13.27 7.93
C SER A 137 -13.48 -13.24 9.23
N THR A 138 -12.83 -13.32 10.39
CA THR A 138 -13.44 -13.25 11.71
C THR A 138 -13.87 -11.84 12.14
N GLY A 139 -13.61 -10.83 11.30
CA GLY A 139 -14.03 -9.45 11.49
C GLY A 139 -12.97 -8.57 12.12
N VAL A 140 -13.34 -7.31 12.30
CA VAL A 140 -12.45 -6.24 12.72
C VAL A 140 -12.35 -6.23 14.25
N GLY A 141 -11.12 -6.20 14.78
CA GLY A 141 -10.87 -6.13 16.20
C GLY A 141 -11.50 -4.90 16.86
N TRP A 142 -11.87 -5.00 18.16
CA TRP A 142 -12.55 -3.93 18.88
C TRP A 142 -11.77 -2.61 18.92
N LYS A 143 -10.43 -2.66 18.96
CA LYS A 143 -9.56 -1.48 18.93
C LYS A 143 -9.74 -0.69 17.63
N PHE A 144 -9.80 -1.37 16.49
CA PHE A 144 -10.04 -0.72 15.20
C PHE A 144 -11.47 -0.18 15.11
N LYS A 145 -12.47 -0.93 15.61
CA LYS A 145 -13.85 -0.44 15.68
C LYS A 145 -13.96 0.83 16.52
N SER A 146 -13.29 0.89 17.67
CA SER A 146 -13.27 2.10 18.50
C SER A 146 -12.58 3.28 17.81
N PHE A 147 -11.53 3.03 17.04
CA PHE A 147 -10.86 4.05 16.24
C PHE A 147 -11.78 4.61 15.15
N VAL A 148 -12.47 3.74 14.40
CA VAL A 148 -13.43 4.15 13.36
C VAL A 148 -14.61 4.94 13.96
N ILE A 149 -15.14 4.50 15.10
CA ILE A 149 -16.21 5.20 15.79
C ILE A 149 -15.71 6.57 16.30
N GLY A 150 -14.52 6.59 16.92
CA GLY A 150 -13.88 7.83 17.36
C GLY A 150 -13.65 8.82 16.24
N GLY A 151 -13.21 8.34 15.06
CA GLY A 151 -12.96 9.17 13.87
C GLY A 151 -14.20 9.94 13.37
N ARG A 152 -15.41 9.48 13.74
CA ARG A 152 -16.68 10.18 13.43
C ARG A 152 -17.01 11.29 14.42
N MET A 153 -16.28 11.38 15.53
CA MET A 153 -16.53 12.40 16.55
C MET A 153 -15.81 13.70 16.21
N PRO A 154 -16.47 14.86 16.33
CA PRO A 154 -15.81 16.14 16.16
C PRO A 154 -14.61 16.28 17.09
N GLY A 155 -13.47 16.74 16.56
CA GLY A 155 -12.25 16.95 17.34
C GLY A 155 -11.38 15.71 17.58
N PHE A 156 -11.82 14.50 17.21
CA PHE A 156 -11.04 13.28 17.41
C PHE A 156 -9.66 13.34 16.73
N GLY A 157 -9.58 13.87 15.50
CA GLY A 157 -8.32 14.05 14.79
C GLY A 157 -7.34 14.99 15.50
N ALA A 158 -7.85 16.05 16.12
CA ALA A 158 -7.02 16.98 16.92
C ALA A 158 -6.50 16.32 18.19
N ILE A 159 -7.36 15.55 18.90
CA ILE A 159 -6.97 14.79 20.08
C ILE A 159 -5.92 13.74 19.72
N LEU A 160 -6.15 12.99 18.65
CA LEU A 160 -5.22 11.97 18.16
C LEU A 160 -3.87 12.59 17.78
N GLY A 161 -3.88 13.69 17.02
CA GLY A 161 -2.67 14.43 16.64
C GLY A 161 -1.89 14.93 17.86
N TRP A 162 -2.59 15.42 18.88
CA TRP A 162 -1.98 15.85 20.13
C TRP A 162 -1.37 14.68 20.93
N LEU A 163 -2.04 13.51 20.99
CA LEU A 163 -1.54 12.29 21.63
C LEU A 163 -0.29 11.75 20.91
N VAL A 164 -0.34 11.60 19.57
CA VAL A 164 0.76 11.09 18.77
C VAL A 164 1.95 12.05 18.74
N GLY A 165 1.72 13.35 18.88
CA GLY A 165 2.77 14.37 18.98
C GLY A 165 3.60 14.32 20.28
N ARG A 166 3.20 13.52 21.28
CA ARG A 166 3.91 13.43 22.57
C ARG A 166 4.93 12.28 22.58
N PRO A 167 6.25 12.55 22.71
CA PRO A 167 7.28 11.50 22.66
C PRO A 167 7.13 10.40 23.71
N ARG A 168 6.59 10.74 24.90
CA ARG A 168 6.40 9.80 26.02
C ARG A 168 5.29 8.77 25.75
N LEU A 169 4.24 9.14 25.01
CA LEU A 169 3.14 8.23 24.67
C LEU A 169 3.50 7.31 23.50
N ARG A 170 4.30 7.80 22.54
CA ARG A 170 4.85 6.98 21.44
C ARG A 170 5.75 5.83 21.90
N ARG A 171 6.44 5.97 23.05
CA ARG A 171 7.35 4.92 23.57
C ARG A 171 6.63 3.80 24.30
N ASN A 172 5.38 3.97 24.70
CA ASN A 172 4.59 3.03 25.51
C ASN A 172 3.49 2.31 24.70
N GLY A 173 3.61 2.25 23.38
CA GLY A 173 2.80 1.35 22.56
C GLY A 173 1.38 1.85 22.23
N LEU A 174 1.26 3.08 21.76
CA LEU A 174 0.15 3.44 20.86
C LEU A 174 0.46 2.98 19.47
#